data_89d446114fe2e47d948217f59f364897
#
_entry.id   89d446114fe2e47d948217f59f364897
#
_cell.length_a   1.000
_cell.length_b   1.000
_cell.length_c   1.000
_cell.angle_alpha   90.00
_cell.angle_beta   90.00
_cell.angle_gamma   90.00
#
_symmetry.space_group_name_H-M   'P 1'
#
loop_
_entity.id
_entity.type
_entity.pdbx_description
1 polymer ?
#
loop_
_entity_poly.entity_id
_entity_poly.type
_entity_poly.pdbx_seq_one_letter_code
_entity_poly.pdbx_strand_id
1 'polypeptide(L)'
;MESKNVMVEIVAKKKGCMMCDLAIGILEEIAPEFDDGILQWRVVDVGSYEGIARHTELGNICGRMPAVPSIVINEAIAFDNIPDMESLTEAVRLASDTAS
;
A
#
# COMPACT_ATOMS: atom_id res chain seq x y z
N MET A 1 2.97 -24.00 3.53
CA MET A 1 2.98 -23.09 2.38
C MET A 1 3.66 -21.79 2.79
N GLU A 2 4.49 -21.30 1.91
CA GLU A 2 5.18 -20.05 2.19
C GLU A 2 4.27 -18.86 1.92
N SER A 3 4.30 -17.89 2.82
CA SER A 3 3.56 -16.64 2.63
C SER A 3 4.25 -15.80 1.56
N LYS A 4 3.47 -15.11 0.76
CA LYS A 4 3.97 -14.24 -0.27
C LYS A 4 4.35 -12.89 0.32
N ASN A 5 5.44 -12.31 -0.17
CA ASN A 5 5.82 -10.95 0.23
C ASN A 5 4.73 -9.96 -0.18
N VAL A 6 4.44 -9.03 0.69
CA VAL A 6 3.42 -8.01 0.47
C VAL A 6 4.08 -6.64 0.49
N MET A 7 3.98 -5.93 -0.62
CA MET A 7 4.43 -4.54 -0.70
C MET A 7 3.20 -3.64 -0.77
N VAL A 8 3.05 -2.79 0.23
CA VAL A 8 1.97 -1.82 0.28
C VAL A 8 2.53 -0.46 -0.13
N GLU A 9 1.91 0.15 -1.12
CA GLU A 9 2.29 1.48 -1.55
C GLU A 9 1.15 2.44 -1.23
N ILE A 10 1.45 3.46 -0.42
CA ILE A 10 0.50 4.48 -0.03
C ILE A 10 0.69 5.64 -1.01
N VAL A 11 -0.22 5.78 -1.96
CA VAL A 11 -0.16 6.84 -2.95
C VAL A 11 -0.82 8.07 -2.35
N ALA A 12 -0.04 9.13 -2.16
CA ALA A 12 -0.56 10.32 -1.49
C ALA A 12 0.35 11.52 -1.73
N LYS A 13 -0.18 12.69 -1.45
CA LYS A 13 0.63 13.90 -1.40
C LYS A 13 1.14 14.02 0.05
N LYS A 14 2.40 13.66 0.26
CA LYS A 14 2.96 13.49 1.59
C LYS A 14 2.89 14.74 2.46
N LYS A 15 3.12 15.90 1.90
CA LYS A 15 3.12 17.15 2.64
C LYS A 15 1.71 17.47 3.15
N GLY A 16 1.54 17.49 4.47
CA GLY A 16 0.28 17.78 5.10
C GLY A 16 -0.76 16.65 5.05
N CYS A 17 -0.33 15.44 4.73
CA CYS A 17 -1.25 14.31 4.61
C CYS A 17 -1.35 13.53 5.92
N MET A 18 -2.40 13.80 6.69
CA MET A 18 -2.67 13.05 7.93
C MET A 18 -3.04 11.60 7.64
N MET A 19 -3.64 11.36 6.46
CA MET A 19 -4.07 10.01 6.09
C MET A 19 -2.88 9.08 5.84
N CYS A 20 -1.75 9.61 5.37
CA CYS A 20 -0.53 8.83 5.20
C CYS A 20 -0.05 8.31 6.56
N ASP A 21 -0.02 9.18 7.55
CA ASP A 21 0.43 8.80 8.89
C ASP A 21 -0.50 7.77 9.50
N LEU A 22 -1.79 7.91 9.27
CA LEU A 22 -2.78 6.94 9.75
C LEU A 22 -2.54 5.56 9.12
N ALA A 23 -2.35 5.53 7.81
CA ALA A 23 -2.08 4.27 7.09
C ALA A 23 -0.78 3.62 7.56
N ILE A 24 0.28 4.41 7.74
CA ILE A 24 1.56 3.90 8.24
C ILE A 24 1.38 3.33 9.65
N GLY A 25 0.65 4.03 10.51
CA GLY A 25 0.38 3.56 11.87
C GLY A 25 -0.34 2.21 11.88
N ILE A 26 -1.31 2.03 10.99
CA ILE A 26 -2.01 0.75 10.86
C ILE A 26 -1.03 -0.35 10.44
N LEU A 27 -0.21 -0.09 9.43
CA LEU A 27 0.74 -1.07 8.93
C LEU A 27 1.77 -1.45 9.99
N GLU A 28 2.27 -0.47 10.75
CA GLU A 28 3.20 -0.74 11.84
C GLU A 28 2.55 -1.62 12.92
N GLU A 29 1.28 -1.42 13.18
CA GLU A 29 0.56 -2.18 14.19
C GLU A 29 0.31 -3.62 13.76
N ILE A 30 0.02 -3.86 12.48
CA ILE A 30 -0.25 -5.22 12.01
C ILE A 30 1.01 -5.98 11.57
N ALA A 31 2.12 -5.29 11.35
CA ALA A 31 3.36 -5.91 10.88
C ALA A 31 3.82 -7.10 11.73
N PRO A 32 3.74 -7.04 13.09
CA PRO A 32 4.15 -8.18 13.91
C PRO A 32 3.35 -9.46 13.71
N GLU A 33 2.18 -9.39 13.06
CA GLU A 33 1.39 -10.57 12.75
C GLU A 33 1.97 -11.38 11.58
N PHE A 34 2.96 -10.82 10.88
CA PHE A 34 3.58 -11.44 9.72
C PHE A 34 5.05 -11.72 10.02
N ASP A 35 5.63 -12.71 9.34
CA ASP A 35 7.05 -13.01 9.47
C ASP A 35 7.89 -11.82 9.00
N ASP A 36 9.10 -11.71 9.53
CA ASP A 36 10.01 -10.63 9.18
C ASP A 36 10.19 -10.50 7.66
N GLY A 37 10.04 -9.29 7.17
CA GLY A 37 10.25 -8.98 5.77
C GLY A 37 9.09 -9.33 4.84
N ILE A 38 8.05 -9.99 5.33
CA ILE A 38 6.87 -10.32 4.51
C ILE A 38 6.10 -9.05 4.17
N LEU A 39 5.79 -8.24 5.19
CA LEU A 39 5.05 -6.98 4.98
C LEU A 39 6.01 -5.81 4.92
N GLN A 40 6.00 -5.11 3.81
CA GLN A 40 6.78 -3.89 3.62
C GLN A 40 5.83 -2.82 3.06
N TRP A 41 6.18 -1.58 3.29
CA TRP A 41 5.39 -0.46 2.74
C TRP A 41 6.27 0.73 2.44
N ARG A 42 5.75 1.59 1.58
CA ARG A 42 6.38 2.86 1.26
C ARG A 42 5.33 3.87 0.85
N VAL A 43 5.67 5.15 0.93
CA VAL A 43 4.82 6.24 0.46
C VAL A 43 5.23 6.61 -0.96
N VAL A 44 4.26 6.63 -1.86
CA VAL A 44 4.46 7.16 -3.22
C VAL A 44 3.97 8.60 -3.18
N ASP A 45 4.91 9.53 -3.00
CA ASP A 45 4.61 10.95 -2.85
C ASP A 45 4.46 11.61 -4.21
N VAL A 46 3.23 11.91 -4.60
CA VAL A 46 2.93 12.52 -5.91
C VAL A 46 3.39 13.98 -5.98
N GLY A 47 3.92 14.52 -4.90
CA GLY A 47 4.55 15.84 -4.90
C GLY A 47 6.04 15.80 -5.21
N SER A 48 6.63 14.62 -5.38
CA SER A 48 8.05 14.46 -5.71
C SER A 48 8.22 13.83 -7.09
N TYR A 49 9.39 14.03 -7.70
CA TYR A 49 9.69 13.43 -9.01
C TYR A 49 9.62 11.92 -8.97
N GLU A 50 10.20 11.32 -7.94
CA GLU A 50 10.23 9.87 -7.79
C GLU A 50 8.82 9.31 -7.61
N GLY A 51 8.00 9.99 -6.80
CA GLY A 51 6.63 9.58 -6.57
C GLY A 51 5.76 9.73 -7.81
N ILE A 52 5.96 10.81 -8.59
CA ILE A 52 5.25 11.00 -9.86
C ILE A 52 5.59 9.88 -10.83
N ALA A 53 6.87 9.53 -10.93
CA ALA A 53 7.33 8.47 -11.82
C ALA A 53 6.70 7.13 -11.43
N ARG A 54 6.68 6.81 -10.14
CA ARG A 54 6.07 5.57 -9.66
C ARG A 54 4.56 5.57 -9.84
N HIS A 55 3.91 6.71 -9.61
CA HIS A 55 2.46 6.85 -9.81
C HIS A 55 2.09 6.57 -11.27
N THR A 56 2.86 7.12 -12.20
CA THR A 56 2.67 6.88 -13.64
C THR A 56 2.87 5.40 -13.98
N GLU A 57 3.94 4.80 -13.44
CA GLU A 57 4.20 3.38 -13.64
C GLU A 57 3.04 2.51 -13.13
N LEU A 58 2.53 2.82 -11.93
CA LEU A 58 1.40 2.10 -11.37
C LEU A 58 0.15 2.26 -12.23
N GLY A 59 -0.05 3.45 -12.80
CA GLY A 59 -1.16 3.67 -13.73
C GLY A 59 -1.10 2.74 -14.92
N ASN A 60 0.09 2.53 -15.47
CA ASN A 60 0.29 1.62 -16.59
C ASN A 60 0.07 0.16 -16.17
N ILE A 61 0.58 -0.23 -15.00
CA ILE A 61 0.44 -1.59 -14.49
C ILE A 61 -1.01 -1.92 -14.16
N CYS A 62 -1.70 -1.00 -13.49
CA CYS A 62 -3.06 -1.24 -12.99
C CYS A 62 -4.16 -0.98 -14.00
N GLY A 63 -3.83 -0.38 -15.14
CA GLY A 63 -4.81 -0.03 -16.16
C GLY A 63 -5.58 1.26 -15.88
N ARG A 64 -5.30 1.92 -14.77
CA ARG A 64 -5.82 3.25 -14.44
C ARG A 64 -4.93 3.89 -13.38
N MET A 65 -4.91 5.21 -13.35
CA MET A 65 -4.12 5.93 -12.36
C MET A 65 -4.72 5.75 -10.96
N PRO A 66 -3.91 5.30 -9.98
CA PRO A 66 -4.41 5.24 -8.60
C PRO A 66 -4.86 6.61 -8.10
N ALA A 67 -5.96 6.64 -7.38
CA ALA A 67 -6.46 7.86 -6.76
C ALA A 67 -5.47 8.40 -5.72
N VAL A 68 -5.64 9.63 -5.29
CA VAL A 68 -4.82 10.25 -4.25
C VAL A 68 -5.76 10.73 -3.15
N PRO A 69 -5.73 10.17 -1.92
CA PRO A 69 -4.90 9.04 -1.50
C PRO A 69 -5.47 7.68 -1.93
N SER A 70 -4.60 6.68 -2.04
CA SER A 70 -5.03 5.31 -2.30
C SER A 70 -4.02 4.32 -1.75
N ILE A 71 -4.42 3.05 -1.69
CA ILE A 71 -3.55 1.95 -1.25
C ILE A 71 -3.40 0.97 -2.41
N VAL A 72 -2.16 0.69 -2.77
CA VAL A 72 -1.80 -0.28 -3.80
C VAL A 72 -1.06 -1.42 -3.11
N ILE A 73 -1.51 -2.65 -3.33
CA ILE A 73 -0.89 -3.83 -2.73
C ILE A 73 -0.41 -4.73 -3.87
N ASN A 74 0.89 -5.01 -3.88
CA ASN A 74 1.52 -5.85 -4.91
C ASN A 74 1.12 -5.41 -6.32
N GLU A 75 1.18 -4.10 -6.56
CA GLU A 75 0.92 -3.47 -7.86
C GLU A 75 -0.54 -3.61 -8.34
N ALA A 76 -1.47 -3.82 -7.42
CA ALA A 76 -2.90 -3.80 -7.71
C ALA A 76 -3.57 -2.79 -6.78
N ILE A 77 -4.45 -1.95 -7.33
CA ILE A 77 -5.15 -0.96 -6.53
C ILE A 77 -6.12 -1.70 -5.59
N ALA A 78 -5.85 -1.60 -4.30
CA ALA A 78 -6.67 -2.27 -3.29
C ALA A 78 -7.78 -1.36 -2.77
N PHE A 79 -7.47 -0.08 -2.55
CA PHE A 79 -8.43 0.88 -2.02
C PHE A 79 -8.23 2.23 -2.70
N ASP A 80 -9.33 2.84 -3.11
CA ASP A 80 -9.32 4.19 -3.70
C ASP A 80 -9.33 5.29 -2.64
N ASN A 81 -9.19 4.91 -1.38
CA ASN A 81 -9.13 5.79 -0.23
C ASN A 81 -8.38 5.06 0.88
N ILE A 82 -8.08 5.74 1.99
CA ILE A 82 -7.42 5.08 3.10
C ILE A 82 -8.47 4.29 3.89
N PRO A 83 -8.32 2.96 3.99
CA PRO A 83 -9.29 2.11 4.68
C PRO A 83 -9.08 2.15 6.20
N ASP A 84 -10.03 1.56 6.92
CA ASP A 84 -9.86 1.33 8.35
C ASP A 84 -8.87 0.17 8.59
N MET A 85 -8.48 -0.01 9.84
CA MET A 85 -7.50 -1.03 10.23
C MET A 85 -7.96 -2.44 9.83
N GLU A 86 -9.22 -2.76 10.07
CA GLU A 86 -9.75 -4.09 9.79
C GLU A 86 -9.70 -4.41 8.29
N SER A 87 -10.13 -3.47 7.46
CA SER A 87 -10.13 -3.66 6.01
C SER A 87 -8.71 -3.81 5.47
N LEU A 88 -7.79 -2.97 5.93
CA LEU A 88 -6.40 -3.04 5.48
C LEU A 88 -5.73 -4.33 5.94
N THR A 89 -5.96 -4.73 7.19
CA THR A 89 -5.43 -5.99 7.72
C THR A 89 -5.88 -7.18 6.89
N GLU A 90 -7.16 -7.21 6.56
CA GLU A 90 -7.73 -8.30 5.75
C GLU A 90 -7.11 -8.34 4.35
N ALA A 91 -6.96 -7.17 3.72
CA ALA A 91 -6.36 -7.09 2.39
C ALA A 91 -4.91 -7.56 2.39
N VAL A 92 -4.15 -7.18 3.41
CA VAL A 92 -2.74 -7.62 3.55
C VAL A 92 -2.68 -9.13 3.79
N ARG A 93 -3.55 -9.64 4.64
CA ARG A 93 -3.61 -11.08 4.93
C ARG A 93 -3.93 -11.88 3.67
N LEU A 94 -4.92 -11.43 2.91
CA LEU A 94 -5.27 -12.10 1.65
C LEU A 94 -4.11 -12.06 0.66
N ALA A 95 -3.41 -10.94 0.57
CA ALA A 95 -2.26 -10.80 -0.35
C ALA A 95 -1.13 -11.75 0.05
N SER A 96 -0.90 -11.94 1.36
CA SER A 96 0.14 -12.85 1.85
C SER A 96 -0.23 -14.31 1.63
N ASP A 97 -1.52 -14.62 1.58
CA ASP A 97 -2.02 -16.00 1.43
C ASP A 97 -2.20 -16.43 -0.02
N THR A 98 -2.05 -15.52 -0.98
CA THR A 98 -2.29 -15.83 -2.40
C THR A 98 -1.17 -16.58 -3.08
N ALA A 99 -0.18 -17.04 -2.33
CA ALA A 99 0.95 -17.78 -2.87
C ALA A 99 0.63 -19.24 -3.22
N SER A 100 -0.57 -19.65 -2.95
CA SER A 100 -0.97 -21.03 -3.25
C SER A 100 -1.20 -21.26 -4.73
#